data_7cc4222e24c7ef349f85c70b84f7defe
#
_entry.id   7cc4222e24c7ef349f85c70b84f7defe
#
_cell.length_a   1.000
_cell.length_b   1.000
_cell.length_c   1.000
_cell.angle_alpha   90.00
_cell.angle_beta   90.00
_cell.angle_gamma   90.00
#
_symmetry.space_group_name_H-M   'P 1'
#
loop_
_entity.id
_entity.type
_entity.pdbx_description
1 polymer ?
#
loop_
_entity_poly.entity_id
_entity_poly.type
_entity_poly.pdbx_seq_one_letter_code
_entity_poly.pdbx_strand_id
1 'polypeptide(L)'
;MTVPALGKSSANIEAVHMLNGDVITGKFVKFDPKLGLVWEAANIKPALQINPEAIDRVTFSGSATAQSTQSRVLLANGNTFSGQLDLADTERIVMSHTPAGQIEFKRSQLKAIIPTAAGIGRVVFSGPSSEKDWVFGSSKNIMGGGGFAPNLPIPAKKAGSGKFEFKEGAITSTGAGATAGRKVEFPDKALIEFDVDWSTPGRNSSYFSLNVNLFTDNLKSPSNGSSYALKLSQTGANLTRQSKRNGDFMSDRLGSNTRVNLTGIGSRVRYSLRTNKKTRSFILSINGVRIANWKDKETFAGKGDGLLFTSRASAPLKVSNIRISQWDGSKPIAATDTTISPKQDTIRLINDDTVTGAITGIGDGKVKIKSSFGEVDIPWANSRLIQFAKSNQGTGINKMEKGIVRATLKGAGILDLKLISWTEDKLEVESPIFGTATLNGAMIDSVSFNAGDKRNKSGKKTLTKKELKQLQREKEKGAFDRFNPAPPIPKLEK
;
A
#
# COMPACT_ATOMS: atom_id res chain seq x y z
N MET A 1 -3.22 42.71 -26.24
CA MET A 1 -3.74 41.33 -26.38
C MET A 1 -3.16 40.49 -25.24
N THR A 2 -3.94 40.27 -24.20
CA THR A 2 -3.58 39.44 -23.04
C THR A 2 -3.96 38.03 -23.37
N VAL A 3 -2.95 37.13 -23.41
CA VAL A 3 -3.14 35.68 -23.56
C VAL A 3 -3.71 35.18 -22.25
N PRO A 4 -4.86 34.48 -22.23
CA PRO A 4 -5.37 33.86 -21.01
C PRO A 4 -4.48 32.71 -20.63
N ALA A 5 -3.96 32.75 -19.40
CA ALA A 5 -3.27 31.62 -18.79
C ALA A 5 -4.23 30.43 -18.65
N LEU A 6 -4.05 29.41 -19.46
CA LEU A 6 -4.69 28.10 -19.30
C LEU A 6 -4.28 27.53 -17.95
N GLY A 7 -5.14 27.68 -16.95
CA GLY A 7 -5.05 26.97 -15.70
C GLY A 7 -5.11 25.47 -15.97
N LYS A 8 -3.97 24.78 -15.91
CA LYS A 8 -3.91 23.32 -15.93
C LYS A 8 -4.55 22.79 -14.66
N SER A 9 -5.85 22.48 -14.75
CA SER A 9 -6.49 21.54 -13.82
C SER A 9 -5.68 20.26 -13.84
N SER A 10 -4.97 19.94 -12.77
CA SER A 10 -4.37 18.61 -12.59
C SER A 10 -5.50 17.63 -12.28
N ALA A 11 -6.27 17.25 -13.30
CA ALA A 11 -7.19 16.14 -13.23
C ALA A 11 -6.43 14.91 -12.73
N ASN A 12 -7.06 14.07 -11.94
CA ASN A 12 -6.56 12.74 -11.62
C ASN A 12 -6.31 12.02 -12.94
N ILE A 13 -5.04 11.85 -13.30
CA ILE A 13 -4.66 11.34 -14.61
C ILE A 13 -4.55 9.83 -14.49
N GLU A 14 -5.42 9.13 -15.20
CA GLU A 14 -5.26 7.70 -15.45
C GLU A 14 -4.07 7.48 -16.37
N ALA A 15 -3.34 6.38 -16.16
CA ALA A 15 -2.12 6.13 -16.92
C ALA A 15 -1.89 4.64 -17.21
N VAL A 16 -1.43 4.37 -18.43
CA VAL A 16 -0.88 3.08 -18.83
C VAL A 16 0.63 3.14 -18.78
N HIS A 17 1.24 2.28 -17.98
CA HIS A 17 2.69 2.11 -17.89
C HIS A 17 3.10 0.93 -18.75
N MET A 18 3.95 1.16 -19.72
CA MET A 18 4.43 0.14 -20.65
C MET A 18 5.68 -0.57 -20.14
N LEU A 19 5.92 -1.79 -20.58
CA LEU A 19 7.12 -2.57 -20.21
C LEU A 19 8.44 -1.91 -20.66
N ASN A 20 8.42 -1.13 -21.73
CA ASN A 20 9.58 -0.37 -22.21
C ASN A 20 9.87 0.91 -21.40
N GLY A 21 9.01 1.23 -20.44
CA GLY A 21 9.14 2.41 -19.58
C GLY A 21 8.32 3.61 -20.01
N ASP A 22 7.67 3.58 -21.16
CA ASP A 22 6.78 4.65 -21.62
C ASP A 22 5.54 4.74 -20.73
N VAL A 23 4.97 5.93 -20.65
CA VAL A 23 3.73 6.21 -19.92
C VAL A 23 2.76 6.97 -20.79
N ILE A 24 1.58 6.40 -20.99
CA ILE A 24 0.51 7.00 -21.76
C ILE A 24 -0.58 7.47 -20.80
N THR A 25 -0.75 8.77 -20.69
CA THR A 25 -1.83 9.37 -19.89
C THR A 25 -3.10 9.53 -20.72
N GLY A 26 -4.26 9.38 -20.10
CA GLY A 26 -5.52 9.48 -20.82
C GLY A 26 -6.71 9.00 -20.00
N LYS A 27 -7.66 8.38 -20.68
CA LYS A 27 -8.88 7.82 -20.09
C LYS A 27 -9.06 6.37 -20.54
N PHE A 28 -9.39 5.52 -19.59
CA PHE A 28 -9.81 4.15 -19.86
C PHE A 28 -11.15 4.14 -20.61
N VAL A 29 -11.26 3.31 -21.66
CA VAL A 29 -12.51 3.10 -22.37
C VAL A 29 -13.06 1.70 -22.08
N LYS A 30 -12.29 0.67 -22.39
CA LYS A 30 -12.64 -0.73 -22.14
C LYS A 30 -11.44 -1.66 -22.28
N PHE A 31 -11.60 -2.87 -21.79
CA PHE A 31 -10.75 -4.00 -22.14
C PHE A 31 -11.57 -5.06 -22.85
N ASP A 32 -11.05 -5.56 -23.95
CA ASP A 32 -11.61 -6.65 -24.75
C ASP A 32 -10.48 -7.64 -25.06
N PRO A 33 -10.67 -8.96 -24.90
CA PRO A 33 -9.61 -9.95 -25.13
C PRO A 33 -9.04 -9.95 -26.55
N LYS A 34 -9.82 -9.51 -27.55
CA LYS A 34 -9.41 -9.45 -28.97
C LYS A 34 -8.73 -8.13 -29.31
N LEU A 35 -9.21 -7.02 -28.74
CA LEU A 35 -8.73 -5.66 -29.03
C LEU A 35 -7.63 -5.22 -28.06
N GLY A 36 -7.52 -5.87 -26.90
CA GLY A 36 -6.67 -5.44 -25.81
C GLY A 36 -7.28 -4.32 -24.99
N LEU A 37 -6.44 -3.47 -24.43
CA LEU A 37 -6.83 -2.28 -23.66
C LEU A 37 -7.13 -1.14 -24.64
N VAL A 38 -8.36 -0.62 -24.63
CA VAL A 38 -8.75 0.56 -25.42
C VAL A 38 -8.61 1.80 -24.55
N TRP A 39 -7.84 2.76 -25.04
CA TRP A 39 -7.39 3.92 -24.27
C TRP A 39 -7.48 5.23 -25.06
N GLU A 40 -8.15 6.23 -24.53
CA GLU A 40 -8.17 7.58 -25.08
C GLU A 40 -7.01 8.40 -24.52
N ALA A 41 -5.98 8.63 -25.31
CA ALA A 41 -4.89 9.52 -24.94
C ALA A 41 -5.24 10.98 -25.30
N ALA A 42 -4.85 11.94 -24.43
CA ALA A 42 -5.32 13.33 -24.51
C ALA A 42 -5.06 14.04 -25.86
N ASN A 43 -4.03 13.60 -26.61
CA ASN A 43 -3.62 14.25 -27.86
C ASN A 43 -3.52 13.26 -29.04
N ILE A 44 -4.11 12.07 -28.92
CA ILE A 44 -4.01 11.02 -29.96
C ILE A 44 -5.42 10.56 -30.35
N LYS A 45 -5.72 10.59 -31.62
CA LYS A 45 -6.96 10.04 -32.21
C LYS A 45 -6.61 9.12 -33.38
N PRO A 46 -7.32 8.00 -33.58
CA PRO A 46 -8.38 7.44 -32.73
C PRO A 46 -7.87 6.88 -31.40
N ALA A 47 -8.77 6.33 -30.57
CA ALA A 47 -8.40 5.66 -29.33
C ALA A 47 -7.37 4.53 -29.58
N LEU A 48 -6.38 4.42 -28.72
CA LEU A 48 -5.32 3.43 -28.83
C LEU A 48 -5.82 2.05 -28.43
N GLN A 49 -5.46 1.04 -29.18
CA GLN A 49 -5.62 -0.38 -28.84
C GLN A 49 -4.25 -0.90 -28.39
N ILE A 50 -4.10 -1.17 -27.10
CA ILE A 50 -2.82 -1.53 -26.50
C ILE A 50 -2.81 -3.02 -26.18
N ASN A 51 -1.81 -3.72 -26.71
CA ASN A 51 -1.61 -5.14 -26.41
C ASN A 51 -1.28 -5.34 -24.93
N PRO A 52 -2.04 -6.17 -24.18
CA PRO A 52 -1.81 -6.45 -22.76
C PRO A 52 -0.41 -6.98 -22.46
N GLU A 53 0.24 -7.70 -23.39
CA GLU A 53 1.60 -8.21 -23.22
C GLU A 53 2.66 -7.10 -23.18
N ALA A 54 2.35 -5.91 -23.69
CA ALA A 54 3.24 -4.73 -23.65
C ALA A 54 3.03 -3.86 -22.41
N ILE A 55 1.97 -4.11 -21.62
CA ILE A 55 1.60 -3.33 -20.46
C ILE A 55 2.26 -3.89 -19.21
N ASP A 56 2.94 -3.05 -18.43
CA ASP A 56 3.36 -3.36 -17.06
C ASP A 56 2.17 -3.18 -16.11
N ARG A 57 1.58 -1.98 -16.12
CA ARG A 57 0.50 -1.62 -15.19
C ARG A 57 -0.40 -0.52 -15.74
N VAL A 58 -1.67 -0.58 -15.37
CA VAL A 58 -2.64 0.52 -15.53
C VAL A 58 -3.00 1.06 -14.16
N THR A 59 -3.06 2.37 -14.00
CA THR A 59 -3.46 3.06 -12.77
C THR A 59 -4.65 3.96 -13.03
N PHE A 60 -5.61 3.94 -12.11
CA PHE A 60 -6.85 4.71 -12.20
C PHE A 60 -6.91 5.80 -11.15
N SER A 61 -7.65 6.82 -11.45
CA SER A 61 -7.93 7.91 -10.51
C SER A 61 -9.12 7.57 -9.61
N GLY A 62 -9.20 8.26 -8.48
CA GLY A 62 -10.32 8.16 -7.55
C GLY A 62 -9.93 7.59 -6.20
N SER A 63 -10.61 8.05 -5.16
CA SER A 63 -10.45 7.57 -3.80
C SER A 63 -11.59 6.61 -3.48
N ALA A 64 -11.27 5.39 -3.06
CA ALA A 64 -12.28 4.54 -2.45
C ALA A 64 -12.46 4.96 -0.99
N THR A 65 -13.68 4.98 -0.53
CA THR A 65 -13.98 5.06 0.90
C THR A 65 -13.64 3.72 1.53
N ALA A 66 -12.46 3.61 2.15
CA ALA A 66 -12.11 2.39 2.87
C ALA A 66 -13.08 2.20 4.05
N GLN A 67 -13.90 1.19 4.00
CA GLN A 67 -14.78 0.83 5.12
C GLN A 67 -13.97 -0.02 6.10
N SER A 68 -13.56 0.57 7.22
CA SER A 68 -12.77 -0.13 8.26
C SER A 68 -13.57 -1.15 9.07
N THR A 69 -14.85 -1.32 8.75
CA THR A 69 -15.77 -2.23 9.43
C THR A 69 -15.97 -3.56 8.69
N GLN A 70 -15.17 -3.85 7.68
CA GLN A 70 -15.33 -5.05 6.85
C GLN A 70 -14.41 -6.19 7.30
N SER A 71 -14.92 -7.41 7.27
CA SER A 71 -14.11 -8.60 7.42
C SER A 71 -13.16 -8.75 6.25
N ARG A 72 -12.04 -9.43 6.46
CA ARG A 72 -11.09 -9.70 5.39
C ARG A 72 -10.75 -11.17 5.32
N VAL A 73 -10.81 -11.73 4.11
CA VAL A 73 -10.29 -13.06 3.80
C VAL A 73 -8.87 -12.96 3.29
N LEU A 74 -8.03 -13.90 3.71
CA LEU A 74 -6.72 -14.18 3.16
C LEU A 74 -6.80 -15.50 2.42
N LEU A 75 -6.38 -15.49 1.17
CA LEU A 75 -6.39 -16.67 0.30
C LEU A 75 -5.03 -17.39 0.31
N ALA A 76 -5.03 -18.65 -0.04
CA ALA A 76 -3.82 -19.50 -0.03
C ALA A 76 -2.71 -18.98 -0.96
N ASN A 77 -3.07 -18.30 -2.06
CA ASN A 77 -2.15 -17.67 -3.00
C ASN A 77 -1.64 -16.29 -2.56
N GLY A 78 -2.06 -15.79 -1.38
CA GLY A 78 -1.71 -14.48 -0.87
C GLY A 78 -2.64 -13.34 -1.29
N ASN A 79 -3.66 -13.61 -2.08
CA ASN A 79 -4.71 -12.63 -2.39
C ASN A 79 -5.53 -12.30 -1.14
N THR A 80 -6.18 -11.13 -1.18
CA THR A 80 -7.03 -10.66 -0.08
C THR A 80 -8.29 -10.03 -0.64
N PHE A 81 -9.40 -10.25 0.06
CA PHE A 81 -10.64 -9.51 -0.21
C PHE A 81 -11.27 -9.05 1.10
N SER A 82 -11.73 -7.81 1.13
CA SER A 82 -12.40 -7.22 2.28
C SER A 82 -13.84 -6.93 1.93
N GLY A 83 -14.74 -7.27 2.82
CA GLY A 83 -16.17 -7.09 2.61
C GLY A 83 -16.99 -7.54 3.82
N GLN A 84 -18.29 -7.49 3.68
CA GLN A 84 -19.21 -8.11 4.61
C GLN A 84 -19.21 -9.63 4.35
N LEU A 85 -19.16 -10.41 5.40
CA LEU A 85 -19.36 -11.86 5.31
C LEU A 85 -20.86 -12.13 5.28
N ASP A 86 -21.35 -12.66 4.16
CA ASP A 86 -22.78 -12.95 3.97
C ASP A 86 -23.11 -14.40 4.35
N LEU A 87 -22.23 -15.33 3.97
CA LEU A 87 -22.37 -16.75 4.22
C LEU A 87 -21.00 -17.40 4.40
N ALA A 88 -20.90 -18.37 5.30
CA ALA A 88 -19.75 -19.28 5.34
C ALA A 88 -20.20 -20.65 5.83
N ASP A 89 -19.95 -21.67 5.03
CA ASP A 89 -20.24 -23.07 5.33
C ASP A 89 -18.99 -23.95 5.19
N THR A 90 -19.15 -25.25 5.09
CA THR A 90 -18.05 -26.20 4.95
C THR A 90 -17.39 -26.17 3.56
N GLU A 91 -18.04 -25.61 2.55
CA GLU A 91 -17.59 -25.66 1.17
C GLU A 91 -17.17 -24.30 0.64
N ARG A 92 -17.86 -23.22 1.04
CA ARG A 92 -17.72 -21.89 0.45
C ARG A 92 -17.88 -20.76 1.47
N ILE A 93 -17.38 -19.60 1.08
CA ILE A 93 -17.58 -18.34 1.79
C ILE A 93 -18.00 -17.28 0.77
N VAL A 94 -19.09 -16.60 1.06
CA VAL A 94 -19.64 -15.52 0.24
C VAL A 94 -19.38 -14.20 0.93
N MET A 95 -18.75 -13.28 0.21
CA MET A 95 -18.47 -11.94 0.71
C MET A 95 -18.96 -10.87 -0.26
N SER A 96 -19.61 -9.85 0.27
CA SER A 96 -20.02 -8.68 -0.49
C SER A 96 -19.24 -7.44 -0.07
N HIS A 97 -18.96 -6.58 -1.05
CA HIS A 97 -18.34 -5.27 -0.85
C HIS A 97 -19.09 -4.24 -1.68
N THR A 98 -19.69 -3.26 -1.01
CA THR A 98 -20.32 -2.14 -1.71
C THR A 98 -19.29 -1.04 -1.97
N PRO A 99 -19.07 -0.63 -3.23
CA PRO A 99 -19.79 -1.02 -4.46
C PRO A 99 -19.09 -2.10 -5.33
N ALA A 100 -18.06 -2.82 -4.85
CA ALA A 100 -17.28 -3.73 -5.70
C ALA A 100 -18.10 -4.92 -6.23
N GLY A 101 -19.07 -5.42 -5.46
CA GLY A 101 -19.86 -6.58 -5.78
C GLY A 101 -19.68 -7.74 -4.79
N GLN A 102 -20.17 -8.91 -5.17
CA GLN A 102 -20.13 -10.12 -4.35
C GLN A 102 -19.18 -11.15 -4.98
N ILE A 103 -18.42 -11.85 -4.13
CA ILE A 103 -17.52 -12.95 -4.56
C ILE A 103 -17.77 -14.15 -3.64
N GLU A 104 -17.87 -15.31 -4.29
CA GLU A 104 -17.88 -16.60 -3.61
C GLU A 104 -16.48 -17.24 -3.68
N PHE A 105 -15.91 -17.57 -2.52
CA PHE A 105 -14.62 -18.24 -2.40
C PHE A 105 -14.81 -19.69 -1.95
N LYS A 106 -14.14 -20.64 -2.61
CA LYS A 106 -14.08 -22.03 -2.12
C LYS A 106 -13.31 -22.04 -0.79
N ARG A 107 -13.87 -22.73 0.22
CA ARG A 107 -13.21 -22.84 1.52
C ARG A 107 -11.80 -23.41 1.45
N SER A 108 -11.56 -24.38 0.54
CA SER A 108 -10.24 -24.94 0.31
C SER A 108 -9.19 -23.94 -0.20
N GLN A 109 -9.58 -22.77 -0.65
CA GLN A 109 -8.69 -21.72 -1.09
C GLN A 109 -8.43 -20.67 -0.01
N LEU A 110 -9.05 -20.81 1.16
CA LEU A 110 -8.91 -19.86 2.25
C LEU A 110 -7.78 -20.26 3.20
N LYS A 111 -6.98 -19.29 3.55
CA LYS A 111 -5.96 -19.40 4.58
C LYS A 111 -6.47 -18.90 5.93
N ALA A 112 -7.15 -17.74 5.92
CA ALA A 112 -7.69 -17.15 7.13
C ALA A 112 -8.83 -16.18 6.84
N ILE A 113 -9.66 -15.97 7.87
CA ILE A 113 -10.59 -14.85 7.95
C ILE A 113 -10.16 -13.98 9.11
N ILE A 114 -10.08 -12.68 8.88
CA ILE A 114 -9.93 -11.67 9.92
C ILE A 114 -11.29 -11.01 10.09
N PRO A 115 -12.05 -11.37 11.14
CA PRO A 115 -13.30 -10.72 11.43
C PRO A 115 -13.12 -9.24 11.65
N THR A 116 -14.15 -8.47 11.34
CA THR A 116 -14.09 -7.04 11.48
C THR A 116 -14.04 -6.60 12.93
N ALA A 117 -13.21 -5.60 13.15
CA ALA A 117 -13.41 -4.51 14.13
C ALA A 117 -14.01 -4.90 15.50
N ALA A 118 -13.75 -6.10 16.01
CA ALA A 118 -13.72 -6.25 17.46
C ALA A 118 -12.73 -5.20 17.96
N GLY A 119 -13.19 -4.26 18.76
CA GLY A 119 -12.32 -3.28 19.37
C GLY A 119 -12.24 -1.89 18.73
N ILE A 120 -13.02 -1.58 17.70
CA ILE A 120 -13.13 -0.22 17.16
C ILE A 120 -14.46 0.41 17.65
N GLY A 121 -14.31 1.47 18.44
CA GLY A 121 -15.42 2.25 18.97
C GLY A 121 -15.79 3.45 18.09
N ARG A 122 -16.29 4.51 18.73
CA ARG A 122 -16.76 5.72 18.06
C ARG A 122 -15.69 6.33 17.13
N VAL A 123 -16.11 6.69 15.93
CA VAL A 123 -15.32 7.50 14.99
C VAL A 123 -15.34 8.95 15.47
N VAL A 124 -14.18 9.54 15.69
CA VAL A 124 -14.03 10.92 16.12
C VAL A 124 -13.66 11.85 14.97
N PHE A 125 -13.07 11.31 13.92
CA PHE A 125 -12.73 12.03 12.70
C PHE A 125 -12.79 11.11 11.47
N SER A 126 -13.31 11.66 10.36
CA SER A 126 -13.26 11.04 9.03
C SER A 126 -13.08 12.14 7.98
N GLY A 127 -12.15 11.97 7.05
CA GLY A 127 -11.88 12.98 6.01
C GLY A 127 -10.60 12.70 5.23
N PRO A 128 -10.03 13.72 4.57
CA PRO A 128 -10.44 15.12 4.56
C PRO A 128 -11.75 15.35 3.75
N SER A 129 -12.62 16.20 4.26
CA SER A 129 -13.91 16.56 3.61
C SER A 129 -13.98 18.00 3.15
N SER A 130 -13.13 18.87 3.72
CA SER A 130 -13.09 20.28 3.42
C SER A 130 -11.67 20.83 3.58
N GLU A 131 -11.30 21.80 2.74
CA GLU A 131 -10.04 22.53 2.85
C GLU A 131 -9.97 23.41 4.10
N LYS A 132 -11.10 23.98 4.49
CA LYS A 132 -11.20 24.96 5.60
C LYS A 132 -10.75 24.42 6.94
N ASP A 133 -10.77 23.11 7.09
CA ASP A 133 -10.40 22.45 8.34
C ASP A 133 -8.89 22.20 8.48
N TRP A 134 -8.13 22.49 7.45
CA TRP A 134 -6.69 22.22 7.38
C TRP A 134 -5.86 23.48 7.40
N VAL A 135 -4.76 23.42 8.13
CA VAL A 135 -3.72 24.45 8.15
C VAL A 135 -2.61 24.01 7.22
N PHE A 136 -2.58 24.58 6.02
CA PHE A 136 -1.52 24.32 5.05
C PHE A 136 -0.31 25.22 5.30
N GLY A 137 0.88 24.67 5.03
CA GLY A 137 2.12 25.39 5.19
C GLY A 137 3.29 24.75 4.45
N SER A 138 4.46 25.30 4.66
CA SER A 138 5.72 24.72 4.20
C SER A 138 6.78 24.74 5.30
N SER A 139 7.49 23.62 5.46
CA SER A 139 8.62 23.53 6.39
C SER A 139 9.91 23.88 5.65
N LYS A 140 10.56 24.99 6.05
CA LYS A 140 11.84 25.42 5.48
C LYS A 140 13.03 24.54 5.90
N ASN A 141 12.92 23.83 7.03
CA ASN A 141 13.98 23.00 7.61
C ASN A 141 13.84 21.53 7.20
N ILE A 142 14.00 21.22 5.91
CA ILE A 142 14.19 19.85 5.47
C ILE A 142 15.70 19.60 5.44
N MET A 143 16.32 19.34 6.59
CA MET A 143 17.64 18.74 6.58
C MET A 143 17.51 17.34 5.98
N GLY A 144 18.10 17.17 4.80
CA GLY A 144 18.32 15.86 4.19
C GLY A 144 18.99 14.95 5.19
N GLY A 145 18.59 13.67 5.25
CA GLY A 145 19.21 12.69 6.13
C GLY A 145 20.73 12.72 5.99
N GLY A 146 21.42 12.89 7.12
CA GLY A 146 22.86 12.89 7.19
C GLY A 146 23.43 11.56 6.71
N GLY A 147 23.94 11.54 5.50
CA GLY A 147 24.98 10.66 5.05
C GLY A 147 26.27 11.43 5.12
N PHE A 148 27.28 10.92 5.80
CA PHE A 148 28.63 11.45 5.80
C PHE A 148 29.11 11.63 4.36
N ALA A 149 29.22 12.88 3.91
CA ALA A 149 29.99 13.23 2.72
C ALA A 149 30.93 14.38 3.13
N PRO A 150 32.25 14.21 3.04
CA PRO A 150 33.19 15.26 3.34
C PRO A 150 33.15 16.36 2.26
N ASN A 151 32.94 17.58 2.70
CA ASN A 151 33.30 18.87 2.09
C ASN A 151 33.40 18.95 0.55
N LEU A 152 32.26 18.83 -0.14
CA LEU A 152 32.11 19.40 -1.47
C LEU A 152 31.06 20.53 -1.39
N PRO A 153 31.30 21.72 -1.96
CA PRO A 153 30.29 22.77 -2.03
C PRO A 153 29.22 22.36 -3.04
N ILE A 154 28.23 21.61 -2.57
CA ILE A 154 27.01 21.36 -3.35
C ILE A 154 26.23 22.67 -3.33
N PRO A 155 25.91 23.29 -4.48
CA PRO A 155 25.05 24.47 -4.49
C PRO A 155 23.76 24.13 -3.78
N ALA A 156 23.41 24.93 -2.77
CA ALA A 156 22.20 24.77 -1.98
C ALA A 156 20.98 24.78 -2.93
N LYS A 157 20.53 23.60 -3.37
CA LYS A 157 19.27 23.47 -4.05
C LYS A 157 18.22 24.06 -3.13
N LYS A 158 17.53 25.11 -3.56
CA LYS A 158 16.45 25.79 -2.84
C LYS A 158 15.60 24.74 -2.14
N ALA A 159 15.54 24.82 -0.81
CA ALA A 159 14.72 23.94 0.02
C ALA A 159 13.32 23.90 -0.59
N GLY A 160 12.80 22.69 -0.86
CA GLY A 160 11.61 22.50 -1.64
C GLY A 160 10.44 23.33 -1.12
N SER A 161 9.85 24.12 -1.97
CA SER A 161 8.65 24.94 -1.72
C SER A 161 7.37 24.13 -1.97
N GLY A 162 7.36 22.83 -1.64
CA GLY A 162 6.18 21.99 -1.77
C GLY A 162 5.02 22.53 -0.93
N LYS A 163 3.80 22.40 -1.44
CA LYS A 163 2.55 22.73 -0.76
C LYS A 163 1.66 21.51 -0.75
N PHE A 164 0.81 21.37 0.27
CA PHE A 164 -0.36 20.52 0.19
C PHE A 164 -1.53 21.31 -0.36
N GLU A 165 -2.33 20.66 -1.18
CA GLU A 165 -3.57 21.18 -1.72
C GLU A 165 -4.69 20.18 -1.42
N PHE A 166 -5.88 20.69 -1.06
CA PHE A 166 -7.07 19.86 -0.92
C PHE A 166 -7.71 19.67 -2.30
N LYS A 167 -7.91 18.42 -2.68
CA LYS A 167 -8.58 18.09 -3.94
C LYS A 167 -9.29 16.74 -3.83
N GLU A 168 -10.56 16.69 -4.21
CA GLU A 168 -11.34 15.44 -4.32
C GLU A 168 -11.27 14.54 -3.07
N GLY A 169 -11.50 15.10 -1.89
CA GLY A 169 -11.48 14.34 -0.64
C GLY A 169 -10.10 13.85 -0.21
N ALA A 170 -9.04 14.48 -0.69
CA ALA A 170 -7.66 14.16 -0.34
C ALA A 170 -6.80 15.41 -0.17
N ILE A 171 -5.67 15.28 0.53
CA ILE A 171 -4.59 16.25 0.55
C ILE A 171 -3.44 15.74 -0.31
N THR A 172 -3.04 16.52 -1.31
CA THR A 172 -2.00 16.15 -2.28
C THR A 172 -0.82 17.09 -2.16
N SER A 173 0.39 16.53 -1.96
CA SER A 173 1.61 17.34 -1.91
C SER A 173 2.16 17.57 -3.30
N THR A 174 2.64 18.80 -3.57
CA THR A 174 3.35 19.14 -4.81
C THR A 174 4.86 18.88 -4.70
N GLY A 175 5.36 18.49 -3.53
CA GLY A 175 6.79 18.23 -3.33
C GLY A 175 7.21 18.22 -1.86
N ALA A 176 8.51 18.24 -1.65
CA ALA A 176 9.10 18.22 -0.32
C ALA A 176 8.84 19.53 0.45
N GLY A 177 8.65 19.42 1.76
CA GLY A 177 8.39 20.53 2.65
C GLY A 177 6.93 20.89 2.82
N ALA A 178 6.03 20.36 1.99
CA ALA A 178 4.59 20.54 2.17
C ALA A 178 4.15 20.09 3.55
N THR A 179 3.35 20.90 4.25
CA THR A 179 2.73 20.56 5.54
C THR A 179 1.22 20.77 5.48
N ALA A 180 0.48 19.85 6.12
CA ALA A 180 -0.97 19.94 6.29
C ALA A 180 -1.33 19.50 7.71
N GLY A 181 -1.79 20.41 8.53
CA GLY A 181 -2.12 20.18 9.93
C GLY A 181 -3.60 20.37 10.23
N ARG A 182 -4.10 19.61 11.19
CA ARG A 182 -5.48 19.70 11.68
C ARG A 182 -5.56 19.36 13.15
N LYS A 183 -6.46 20.04 13.88
CA LYS A 183 -6.85 19.63 15.22
C LYS A 183 -7.80 18.43 15.17
N VAL A 184 -7.57 17.44 16.04
CA VAL A 184 -8.37 16.24 16.17
C VAL A 184 -8.47 15.84 17.63
N GLU A 185 -9.68 15.61 18.12
CA GLU A 185 -9.87 15.08 19.46
C GLU A 185 -9.43 13.60 19.54
N PHE A 186 -8.15 13.38 19.93
CA PHE A 186 -7.61 12.04 20.03
C PHE A 186 -8.11 11.32 21.29
N PRO A 187 -8.77 10.15 21.16
CA PRO A 187 -9.05 9.29 22.31
C PRO A 187 -7.77 8.84 23.02
N ASP A 188 -7.87 8.42 24.29
CA ASP A 188 -6.72 7.86 25.03
C ASP A 188 -6.18 6.58 24.38
N LYS A 189 -7.06 5.78 23.83
CA LYS A 189 -6.73 4.69 22.94
C LYS A 189 -7.32 5.00 21.57
N ALA A 190 -6.47 5.30 20.60
CA ALA A 190 -6.89 5.70 19.26
C ALA A 190 -6.39 4.74 18.17
N LEU A 191 -7.24 4.49 17.20
CA LEU A 191 -6.88 3.92 15.90
C LEU A 191 -6.88 5.04 14.87
N ILE A 192 -5.73 5.31 14.28
CA ILE A 192 -5.51 6.33 13.26
C ILE A 192 -5.21 5.61 11.95
N GLU A 193 -6.03 5.83 10.95
CA GLU A 193 -5.94 5.19 9.66
C GLU A 193 -5.89 6.22 8.54
N PHE A 194 -5.12 5.95 7.51
CA PHE A 194 -5.05 6.78 6.30
C PHE A 194 -4.45 6.00 5.14
N ASP A 195 -4.79 6.42 3.92
CA ASP A 195 -4.20 5.91 2.70
C ASP A 195 -3.12 6.86 2.22
N VAL A 196 -2.00 6.31 1.77
CA VAL A 196 -0.94 7.05 1.07
C VAL A 196 -0.84 6.52 -0.35
N ASP A 197 -0.98 7.39 -1.32
CA ASP A 197 -0.77 7.11 -2.73
C ASP A 197 0.40 7.97 -3.24
N TRP A 198 1.39 7.32 -3.88
CA TRP A 198 2.59 7.96 -4.42
C TRP A 198 2.78 7.69 -5.91
N SER A 199 1.72 7.32 -6.61
CA SER A 199 1.75 7.14 -8.06
C SER A 199 2.11 8.47 -8.74
N THR A 200 3.21 8.46 -9.48
CA THR A 200 3.62 9.60 -10.29
C THR A 200 3.60 9.16 -11.74
N PRO A 201 2.74 9.74 -12.58
CA PRO A 201 2.75 9.50 -14.01
C PRO A 201 4.14 9.79 -14.59
N GLY A 202 4.68 8.89 -15.43
CA GLY A 202 5.94 9.08 -16.12
C GLY A 202 7.21 8.69 -15.35
N ARG A 203 7.11 8.08 -14.17
CA ARG A 203 8.28 7.59 -13.43
C ARG A 203 8.12 6.14 -12.98
N ASN A 204 9.01 5.27 -13.41
CA ASN A 204 9.02 3.85 -13.07
C ASN A 204 9.34 3.54 -11.60
N SER A 205 9.82 4.51 -10.83
CA SER A 205 10.06 4.38 -9.39
C SER A 205 9.73 5.70 -8.71
N SER A 206 8.53 5.80 -8.17
CA SER A 206 8.17 6.90 -7.29
C SER A 206 8.62 6.55 -5.89
N TYR A 207 9.55 7.31 -5.35
CA TYR A 207 9.95 7.24 -3.95
C TYR A 207 9.07 8.20 -3.15
N PHE A 208 8.45 7.71 -2.08
CA PHE A 208 7.77 8.59 -1.15
C PHE A 208 8.49 8.64 0.21
N SER A 209 8.34 9.75 0.89
CA SER A 209 8.72 9.91 2.29
C SER A 209 7.72 10.87 2.94
N LEU A 210 7.05 10.40 3.98
CA LEU A 210 5.99 11.09 4.70
C LEU A 210 6.26 11.04 6.20
N ASN A 211 6.21 12.18 6.87
CA ASN A 211 6.14 12.24 8.32
C ASN A 211 4.71 12.55 8.74
N VAL A 212 4.23 11.84 9.76
CA VAL A 212 2.92 12.05 10.39
C VAL A 212 3.16 12.35 11.86
N ASN A 213 3.02 13.61 12.24
CA ASN A 213 3.13 14.03 13.63
C ASN A 213 1.77 13.93 14.32
N LEU A 214 1.74 13.23 15.44
CA LEU A 214 0.55 12.92 16.22
C LEU A 214 0.64 13.61 17.57
N PHE A 215 -0.51 14.04 18.09
CA PHE A 215 -0.61 14.74 19.36
C PHE A 215 0.28 15.99 19.41
N THR A 216 0.44 16.65 18.25
CA THR A 216 1.27 17.84 18.16
C THR A 216 0.55 19.10 18.66
N ASP A 217 1.28 19.96 19.33
CA ASP A 217 0.84 21.30 19.70
C ASP A 217 1.12 22.35 18.60
N ASN A 218 1.72 21.93 17.47
CA ASN A 218 2.02 22.80 16.35
C ASN A 218 1.52 22.21 15.01
N LEU A 219 0.58 22.90 14.36
CA LEU A 219 -0.04 22.47 13.11
C LEU A 219 0.70 22.93 11.83
N LYS A 220 1.74 23.75 11.96
CA LYS A 220 2.47 24.33 10.82
C LYS A 220 3.86 23.76 10.64
N SER A 221 4.53 23.41 11.75
CA SER A 221 5.93 22.98 11.73
C SER A 221 6.15 21.73 12.56
N PRO A 222 6.75 20.67 11.99
CA PRO A 222 7.06 19.44 12.72
C PRO A 222 8.21 19.61 13.71
N SER A 223 9.02 20.68 13.60
CA SER A 223 10.23 20.88 14.40
C SER A 223 10.04 21.77 15.63
N ASN A 224 8.85 22.32 15.84
CA ASN A 224 8.60 23.31 16.88
C ASN A 224 7.54 22.87 17.89
N GLY A 225 7.11 21.61 17.86
CA GLY A 225 6.08 21.07 18.74
C GLY A 225 6.50 19.80 19.44
N SER A 226 5.84 19.51 20.56
CA SER A 226 5.94 18.21 21.22
C SER A 226 4.96 17.24 20.54
N SER A 227 5.45 16.06 20.12
CA SER A 227 4.65 15.12 19.33
C SER A 227 5.30 13.74 19.25
N TYR A 228 4.60 12.80 18.60
CA TYR A 228 5.20 11.59 18.06
C TYR A 228 5.20 11.66 16.54
N ALA A 229 6.38 11.56 15.92
CA ALA A 229 6.54 11.59 14.47
C ALA A 229 6.70 10.17 13.91
N LEU A 230 5.67 9.67 13.25
CA LEU A 230 5.72 8.45 12.45
C LEU A 230 6.31 8.80 11.08
N LYS A 231 7.50 8.24 10.80
CA LYS A 231 8.21 8.44 9.53
C LYS A 231 8.00 7.22 8.65
N LEU A 232 7.44 7.43 7.47
CA LEU A 232 7.05 6.40 6.52
C LEU A 232 7.78 6.57 5.19
N SER A 233 8.24 5.45 4.63
CA SER A 233 8.84 5.38 3.29
C SER A 233 8.53 4.03 2.64
N GLN A 234 8.88 3.87 1.37
CA GLN A 234 8.76 2.57 0.68
C GLN A 234 9.55 1.44 1.33
N THR A 235 10.63 1.76 2.04
CA THR A 235 11.57 0.78 2.57
C THR A 235 11.58 0.67 4.08
N GLY A 236 10.85 1.53 4.77
CA GLY A 236 10.86 1.50 6.22
C GLY A 236 9.85 2.41 6.90
N ALA A 237 9.64 2.10 8.18
CA ALA A 237 8.87 2.90 9.10
C ALA A 237 9.62 3.04 10.44
N ASN A 238 9.58 4.20 11.04
CA ASN A 238 10.06 4.42 12.40
C ASN A 238 9.22 5.46 13.13
N LEU A 239 9.22 5.37 14.46
CA LEU A 239 8.55 6.32 15.33
C LEU A 239 9.59 7.09 16.14
N THR A 240 9.40 8.40 16.22
CA THR A 240 10.31 9.30 16.94
C THR A 240 9.49 10.12 17.94
N ARG A 241 9.94 10.16 19.18
CA ARG A 241 9.47 11.07 20.21
C ARG A 241 10.08 12.44 19.94
N GLN A 242 9.26 13.47 19.94
CA GLN A 242 9.68 14.85 19.78
C GLN A 242 9.24 15.66 21.01
N SER A 243 10.15 16.37 21.63
CA SER A 243 9.88 17.15 22.83
C SER A 243 10.83 18.34 22.93
N LYS A 244 10.43 19.35 23.70
CA LYS A 244 11.32 20.44 24.10
C LYS A 244 11.87 20.15 25.48
N ARG A 245 13.18 20.20 25.63
CA ARG A 245 13.89 20.12 26.91
C ARG A 245 14.78 21.37 27.06
N ASN A 246 14.58 22.14 28.09
CA ASN A 246 15.32 23.39 28.34
C ASN A 246 15.32 24.37 27.16
N GLY A 247 14.21 24.40 26.38
CA GLY A 247 14.10 25.23 25.18
C GLY A 247 14.56 24.57 23.90
N ASP A 248 15.39 23.54 23.97
CA ASP A 248 15.92 22.82 22.81
C ASP A 248 14.96 21.73 22.29
N PHE A 249 14.89 21.61 20.98
CA PHE A 249 14.13 20.58 20.33
C PHE A 249 14.91 19.26 20.28
N MET A 250 14.35 18.25 20.93
CA MET A 250 14.91 16.91 21.01
C MET A 250 14.07 15.94 20.17
N SER A 251 14.74 14.98 19.52
CA SER A 251 14.09 14.00 18.66
C SER A 251 14.70 12.61 18.88
N ASP A 252 14.03 11.79 19.71
CA ASP A 252 14.50 10.48 20.14
C ASP A 252 13.74 9.37 19.41
N ARG A 253 14.46 8.44 18.80
CA ARG A 253 13.84 7.31 18.10
C ARG A 253 13.36 6.27 19.12
N LEU A 254 12.12 5.81 18.94
CA LEU A 254 11.54 4.72 19.74
C LEU A 254 11.85 3.36 19.08
N GLY A 255 12.88 2.69 19.62
CA GLY A 255 13.29 1.38 19.10
C GLY A 255 14.01 1.42 17.74
N SER A 256 14.13 0.26 17.10
CA SER A 256 14.81 0.11 15.81
C SER A 256 13.92 0.52 14.63
N ASN A 257 14.57 0.78 13.50
CA ASN A 257 13.87 1.03 12.23
C ASN A 257 13.21 -0.28 11.74
N THR A 258 11.93 -0.22 11.43
CA THR A 258 11.21 -1.36 10.85
C THR A 258 11.40 -1.35 9.34
N ARG A 259 12.01 -2.41 8.82
CA ARG A 259 12.12 -2.59 7.37
C ARG A 259 10.76 -2.97 6.80
N VAL A 260 10.36 -2.29 5.73
CA VAL A 260 9.15 -2.54 4.96
C VAL A 260 9.55 -2.63 3.51
N ASN A 261 8.99 -3.57 2.76
CA ASN A 261 9.16 -3.62 1.32
C ASN A 261 7.80 -3.45 0.65
N LEU A 262 7.54 -2.24 0.18
CA LEU A 262 6.32 -1.90 -0.57
C LEU A 262 6.51 -2.02 -2.08
N THR A 263 7.68 -2.47 -2.54
CA THR A 263 7.93 -2.72 -3.96
C THR A 263 7.04 -3.86 -4.44
N GLY A 264 6.18 -3.60 -5.42
CA GLY A 264 5.26 -4.61 -5.96
C GLY A 264 3.88 -4.68 -5.31
N ILE A 265 3.61 -3.89 -4.23
CA ILE A 265 2.26 -3.80 -3.61
C ILE A 265 1.38 -2.76 -4.33
N GLY A 266 1.90 -2.12 -5.37
CA GLY A 266 1.24 -0.98 -6.01
C GLY A 266 1.76 0.35 -5.48
N SER A 267 1.10 1.44 -5.84
CA SER A 267 1.47 2.80 -5.44
C SER A 267 0.62 3.34 -4.28
N ARG A 268 -0.29 2.55 -3.75
CA ARG A 268 -1.21 2.92 -2.67
C ARG A 268 -1.17 1.91 -1.54
N VAL A 269 -1.14 2.40 -0.32
CA VAL A 269 -1.08 1.59 0.90
C VAL A 269 -1.93 2.23 1.99
N ARG A 270 -2.69 1.40 2.72
CA ARG A 270 -3.40 1.82 3.93
C ARG A 270 -2.53 1.59 5.15
N TYR A 271 -2.30 2.65 5.88
CA TYR A 271 -1.65 2.61 7.19
C TYR A 271 -2.69 2.64 8.31
N SER A 272 -2.43 1.89 9.38
CA SER A 272 -3.23 1.88 10.60
C SER A 272 -2.30 1.93 11.79
N LEU A 273 -2.37 3.00 12.57
CA LEU A 273 -1.59 3.18 13.79
C LEU A 273 -2.52 3.15 15.00
N ARG A 274 -2.30 2.18 15.89
CA ARG A 274 -2.97 2.12 17.18
C ARG A 274 -2.09 2.76 18.23
N THR A 275 -2.66 3.64 19.04
CA THR A 275 -1.96 4.37 20.08
C THR A 275 -2.68 4.22 21.43
N ASN A 276 -1.92 4.08 22.49
CA ASN A 276 -2.45 4.10 23.86
C ASN A 276 -1.62 5.08 24.69
N LYS A 277 -2.23 6.19 25.08
CA LYS A 277 -1.56 7.25 25.84
C LYS A 277 -1.09 6.76 27.23
N LYS A 278 -1.92 5.96 27.92
CA LYS A 278 -1.63 5.44 29.26
C LYS A 278 -0.42 4.50 29.26
N THR A 279 -0.37 3.56 28.34
CA THR A 279 0.75 2.60 28.21
C THR A 279 1.89 3.11 27.34
N ARG A 280 1.69 4.24 26.66
CA ARG A 280 2.65 4.88 25.74
C ARG A 280 3.11 3.93 24.62
N SER A 281 2.18 3.11 24.14
CA SER A 281 2.42 2.09 23.11
C SER A 281 1.83 2.51 21.77
N PHE A 282 2.51 2.10 20.70
CA PHE A 282 2.18 2.41 19.31
C PHE A 282 2.34 1.16 18.46
N ILE A 283 1.30 0.75 17.76
CA ILE A 283 1.31 -0.46 16.94
C ILE A 283 0.95 -0.07 15.50
N LEU A 284 1.90 -0.25 14.58
CA LEU A 284 1.71 0.06 13.17
C LEU A 284 1.35 -1.20 12.38
N SER A 285 0.32 -1.07 11.56
CA SER A 285 -0.07 -2.08 10.57
C SER A 285 -0.10 -1.47 9.17
N ILE A 286 0.22 -2.27 8.16
CA ILE A 286 0.08 -1.95 6.73
C ILE A 286 -0.90 -2.94 6.13
N ASN A 287 -1.93 -2.43 5.44
CA ASN A 287 -3.00 -3.24 4.87
C ASN A 287 -3.56 -4.26 5.90
N GLY A 288 -3.67 -3.81 7.17
CA GLY A 288 -4.19 -4.58 8.30
C GLY A 288 -3.24 -5.61 8.91
N VAL A 289 -2.01 -5.76 8.40
CA VAL A 289 -1.00 -6.65 8.96
C VAL A 289 -0.04 -5.86 9.85
N ARG A 290 0.12 -6.29 11.12
CA ARG A 290 1.03 -5.64 12.07
C ARG A 290 2.48 -5.78 11.62
N ILE A 291 3.18 -4.65 11.53
CA ILE A 291 4.60 -4.60 11.13
C ILE A 291 5.54 -4.07 12.22
N ALA A 292 5.04 -3.26 13.14
CA ALA A 292 5.86 -2.67 14.20
C ALA A 292 5.06 -2.48 15.49
N ASN A 293 5.81 -2.50 16.61
CA ASN A 293 5.32 -2.17 17.93
C ASN A 293 6.40 -1.37 18.66
N TRP A 294 6.05 -0.15 19.08
CA TRP A 294 6.95 0.73 19.81
C TRP A 294 6.36 1.09 21.17
N LYS A 295 7.21 1.32 22.14
CA LYS A 295 6.83 1.80 23.47
C LYS A 295 7.76 2.94 23.87
N ASP A 296 7.19 4.07 24.29
CA ASP A 296 7.93 5.13 24.93
C ASP A 296 8.18 4.75 26.39
N LYS A 297 9.43 4.79 26.82
CA LYS A 297 9.83 4.48 28.20
C LYS A 297 9.68 5.67 29.14
N GLU A 298 9.62 6.89 28.57
CA GLU A 298 9.47 8.14 29.31
C GLU A 298 7.98 8.55 29.42
N THR A 299 7.72 9.72 29.97
CA THR A 299 6.37 10.31 30.00
C THR A 299 5.84 10.57 28.59
N PHE A 300 4.52 10.51 28.40
CA PHE A 300 3.92 10.76 27.10
C PHE A 300 4.28 12.16 26.57
N ALA A 301 4.90 12.24 25.40
CA ALA A 301 5.45 13.48 24.86
C ALA A 301 4.42 14.36 24.16
N GLY A 302 3.31 13.78 23.67
CA GLY A 302 2.28 14.53 22.95
C GLY A 302 1.59 15.54 23.88
N LYS A 303 1.64 16.83 23.53
CA LYS A 303 1.06 17.91 24.34
C LYS A 303 -0.14 18.59 23.67
N GLY A 304 -0.47 18.21 22.45
CA GLY A 304 -1.56 18.82 21.67
C GLY A 304 -2.56 17.81 21.13
N ASP A 305 -3.50 18.35 20.41
CA ASP A 305 -4.56 17.65 19.69
C ASP A 305 -4.34 17.66 18.17
N GLY A 306 -3.12 17.99 17.73
CA GLY A 306 -2.79 18.13 16.30
C GLY A 306 -2.41 16.83 15.64
N LEU A 307 -2.90 16.67 14.39
CA LEU A 307 -2.41 15.74 13.37
C LEU A 307 -1.74 16.57 12.27
N LEU A 308 -0.46 16.29 11.97
CA LEU A 308 0.30 17.05 10.97
C LEU A 308 0.99 16.10 10.00
N PHE A 309 0.69 16.21 8.72
CA PHE A 309 1.38 15.54 7.63
C PHE A 309 2.49 16.42 7.06
N THR A 310 3.66 15.85 6.79
CA THR A 310 4.78 16.55 6.15
C THR A 310 5.36 15.70 5.04
N SER A 311 5.30 16.15 3.81
CA SER A 311 5.98 15.51 2.67
C SER A 311 7.48 15.76 2.75
N ARG A 312 8.27 14.70 2.64
CA ARG A 312 9.74 14.73 2.69
C ARG A 312 10.40 14.39 1.36
N ALA A 313 9.64 13.93 0.39
CA ALA A 313 10.10 13.60 -0.96
C ALA A 313 9.68 14.67 -1.97
N SER A 314 10.48 14.83 -3.02
CA SER A 314 10.16 15.76 -4.12
C SER A 314 9.03 15.24 -5.00
N ALA A 315 8.77 13.93 -5.01
CA ALA A 315 7.65 13.36 -5.74
C ALA A 315 6.32 13.71 -5.06
N PRO A 316 5.27 14.01 -5.82
CA PRO A 316 3.94 14.19 -5.29
C PRO A 316 3.45 12.95 -4.55
N LEU A 317 2.70 13.16 -3.49
CA LEU A 317 1.98 12.10 -2.78
C LEU A 317 0.59 12.60 -2.38
N LYS A 318 -0.34 11.66 -2.28
CA LYS A 318 -1.73 11.92 -1.90
C LYS A 318 -2.03 11.19 -0.59
N VAL A 319 -2.63 11.89 0.37
CA VAL A 319 -3.14 11.31 1.60
C VAL A 319 -4.66 11.44 1.61
N SER A 320 -5.35 10.33 1.82
CA SER A 320 -6.81 10.26 1.77
C SER A 320 -7.36 9.27 2.80
N ASN A 321 -8.69 9.19 2.91
CA ASN A 321 -9.39 8.25 3.79
C ASN A 321 -8.84 8.26 5.23
N ILE A 322 -8.55 9.45 5.75
CA ILE A 322 -8.08 9.64 7.11
C ILE A 322 -9.25 9.36 8.04
N ARG A 323 -9.06 8.46 8.98
CA ARG A 323 -10.06 8.10 10.00
C ARG A 323 -9.41 7.96 11.35
N ILE A 324 -10.02 8.51 12.37
CA ILE A 324 -9.60 8.36 13.75
C ILE A 324 -10.78 7.84 14.55
N SER A 325 -10.57 6.74 15.26
CA SER A 325 -11.61 6.05 16.03
C SER A 325 -11.10 5.71 17.42
N GLN A 326 -12.00 5.51 18.36
CA GLN A 326 -11.66 4.85 19.61
C GLN A 326 -11.19 3.42 19.33
N TRP A 327 -10.29 2.93 20.17
CA TRP A 327 -9.78 1.57 20.15
C TRP A 327 -9.83 0.96 21.55
N ASP A 328 -10.27 -0.28 21.70
CA ASP A 328 -10.42 -0.96 23.00
C ASP A 328 -9.10 -1.42 23.62
N GLY A 329 -8.04 -1.49 22.85
CA GLY A 329 -6.72 -2.00 23.26
C GLY A 329 -6.38 -3.38 22.70
N SER A 330 -7.25 -3.99 21.90
CA SER A 330 -7.03 -5.30 21.27
C SER A 330 -5.81 -5.25 20.33
N LYS A 331 -5.00 -6.31 20.32
CA LYS A 331 -3.80 -6.36 19.46
C LYS A 331 -4.19 -6.65 18.01
N PRO A 332 -3.63 -5.96 17.02
CA PRO A 332 -3.82 -6.31 15.62
C PRO A 332 -3.14 -7.64 15.26
N ILE A 333 -3.63 -8.28 14.22
CA ILE A 333 -3.04 -9.51 13.68
C ILE A 333 -1.60 -9.22 13.22
N ALA A 334 -0.63 -10.06 13.65
CA ALA A 334 0.74 -9.98 13.16
C ALA A 334 0.88 -10.68 11.80
N ALA A 335 1.85 -10.29 10.99
CA ALA A 335 2.17 -10.99 9.75
C ALA A 335 2.50 -12.46 10.00
N THR A 336 3.24 -12.75 11.07
CA THR A 336 3.58 -14.11 11.50
C THR A 336 2.35 -14.95 11.85
N ASP A 337 1.30 -14.33 12.38
CA ASP A 337 0.08 -15.03 12.76
C ASP A 337 -0.64 -15.64 11.54
N THR A 338 -0.45 -15.04 10.36
CA THR A 338 -1.07 -15.50 9.11
C THR A 338 -0.12 -16.26 8.18
N THR A 339 1.16 -16.38 8.53
CA THR A 339 2.18 -17.04 7.70
C THR A 339 2.13 -18.55 7.82
N ILE A 340 1.88 -19.06 9.04
CA ILE A 340 1.86 -20.47 9.36
C ILE A 340 0.41 -20.96 9.33
N SER A 341 0.13 -21.97 8.51
CA SER A 341 -1.15 -22.66 8.53
C SER A 341 -1.11 -23.74 9.61
N PRO A 342 -2.13 -23.78 10.51
CA PRO A 342 -2.19 -24.77 11.58
C PRO A 342 -2.49 -26.17 11.03
N LYS A 343 -2.29 -27.19 11.85
CA LYS A 343 -2.66 -28.60 11.53
C LYS A 343 -4.17 -28.81 11.59
N GLN A 344 -4.88 -28.06 12.44
CA GLN A 344 -6.33 -28.03 12.60
C GLN A 344 -6.83 -26.59 12.40
N ASP A 345 -8.11 -26.43 12.12
CA ASP A 345 -8.71 -25.10 12.12
C ASP A 345 -8.57 -24.46 13.50
N THR A 346 -8.31 -23.16 13.53
CA THR A 346 -7.96 -22.46 14.75
C THR A 346 -8.74 -21.14 14.83
N ILE A 347 -9.37 -20.86 15.95
CA ILE A 347 -9.99 -19.57 16.22
C ILE A 347 -9.21 -18.92 17.36
N ARG A 348 -8.58 -17.79 17.08
CA ARG A 348 -7.97 -16.94 18.12
C ARG A 348 -8.99 -15.90 18.55
N LEU A 349 -9.21 -15.85 19.86
CA LEU A 349 -10.16 -14.93 20.48
C LEU A 349 -9.54 -13.55 20.74
N ILE A 350 -10.37 -12.56 21.06
CA ILE A 350 -9.94 -11.19 21.38
C ILE A 350 -9.06 -11.11 22.64
N ASN A 351 -9.19 -12.05 23.58
CA ASN A 351 -8.39 -12.18 24.79
C ASN A 351 -7.07 -12.97 24.56
N ASP A 352 -6.74 -13.30 23.31
CA ASP A 352 -5.60 -14.11 22.86
C ASP A 352 -5.72 -15.62 23.11
N ASP A 353 -6.82 -16.12 23.70
CA ASP A 353 -7.10 -17.57 23.80
C ASP A 353 -7.28 -18.17 22.40
N THR A 354 -7.06 -19.47 22.32
CA THR A 354 -7.14 -20.21 21.07
C THR A 354 -7.99 -21.44 21.23
N VAL A 355 -8.97 -21.60 20.35
CA VAL A 355 -9.80 -22.81 20.22
C VAL A 355 -9.39 -23.52 18.93
N THR A 356 -9.14 -24.84 19.02
CA THR A 356 -8.73 -25.67 17.88
C THR A 356 -9.76 -26.77 17.63
N GLY A 357 -9.95 -27.16 16.37
CA GLY A 357 -10.91 -28.19 15.99
C GLY A 357 -11.22 -28.14 14.49
N ALA A 358 -12.38 -28.62 14.11
CA ALA A 358 -12.94 -28.51 12.77
C ALA A 358 -14.05 -27.47 12.76
N ILE A 359 -13.91 -26.40 11.99
CA ILE A 359 -14.96 -25.40 11.83
C ILE A 359 -16.07 -26.00 10.95
N THR A 360 -17.26 -26.12 11.51
CA THR A 360 -18.44 -26.70 10.85
C THR A 360 -19.33 -25.67 10.20
N GLY A 361 -19.26 -24.39 10.62
CA GLY A 361 -20.01 -23.31 10.00
C GLY A 361 -19.67 -21.95 10.59
N ILE A 362 -20.00 -20.90 9.82
CA ILE A 362 -19.91 -19.50 10.22
C ILE A 362 -21.21 -18.84 9.74
N GLY A 363 -22.00 -18.32 10.66
CA GLY A 363 -23.28 -17.68 10.36
C GLY A 363 -23.96 -17.21 11.65
N ASP A 364 -25.04 -16.46 11.53
CA ASP A 364 -25.84 -15.98 12.67
C ASP A 364 -25.00 -15.31 13.77
N GLY A 365 -23.96 -14.58 13.38
CA GLY A 365 -23.06 -13.88 14.30
C GLY A 365 -22.14 -14.79 15.12
N LYS A 366 -21.93 -16.05 14.73
CA LYS A 366 -21.08 -17.00 15.44
C LYS A 366 -20.31 -17.94 14.51
N VAL A 367 -19.24 -18.55 15.04
CA VAL A 367 -18.45 -19.60 14.43
C VAL A 367 -18.70 -20.89 15.20
N LYS A 368 -19.11 -21.93 14.49
CA LYS A 368 -19.27 -23.27 15.06
C LYS A 368 -17.99 -24.05 14.84
N ILE A 369 -17.44 -24.62 15.91
CA ILE A 369 -16.22 -25.43 15.87
C ILE A 369 -16.39 -26.71 16.69
N LYS A 370 -16.10 -27.85 16.06
CA LYS A 370 -16.07 -29.14 16.74
C LYS A 370 -14.66 -29.37 17.28
N SER A 371 -14.50 -29.16 18.56
CA SER A 371 -13.26 -29.35 19.30
C SER A 371 -13.17 -30.77 19.94
N SER A 372 -12.06 -31.06 20.62
CA SER A 372 -11.91 -32.30 21.39
C SER A 372 -12.89 -32.42 22.58
N PHE A 373 -13.47 -31.31 23.05
CA PHE A 373 -14.42 -31.28 24.16
C PHE A 373 -15.87 -31.17 23.71
N GLY A 374 -16.17 -31.23 22.44
CA GLY A 374 -17.48 -31.10 21.86
C GLY A 374 -17.62 -29.92 20.87
N GLU A 375 -18.86 -29.67 20.47
CA GLU A 375 -19.18 -28.56 19.59
C GLU A 375 -19.34 -27.28 20.41
N VAL A 376 -18.67 -26.20 19.94
CA VAL A 376 -18.61 -24.90 20.62
C VAL A 376 -19.07 -23.81 19.65
N ASP A 377 -19.99 -22.96 20.08
CA ASP A 377 -20.40 -21.75 19.40
C ASP A 377 -19.58 -20.55 19.90
N ILE A 378 -18.75 -19.96 19.03
CA ILE A 378 -17.96 -18.79 19.36
C ILE A 378 -18.59 -17.56 18.70
N PRO A 379 -19.00 -16.54 19.48
CA PRO A 379 -19.53 -15.31 18.92
C PRO A 379 -18.53 -14.67 17.94
N TRP A 380 -19.01 -14.22 16.78
CA TRP A 380 -18.17 -13.56 15.77
C TRP A 380 -17.41 -12.38 16.34
N ALA A 381 -18.06 -11.58 17.19
CA ALA A 381 -17.47 -10.43 17.86
C ALA A 381 -16.29 -10.79 18.79
N ASN A 382 -16.24 -12.03 19.28
CA ASN A 382 -15.15 -12.53 20.13
C ASN A 382 -14.02 -13.16 19.32
N SER A 383 -14.19 -13.34 18.00
CA SER A 383 -13.21 -13.94 17.11
C SER A 383 -12.30 -12.85 16.55
N ARG A 384 -11.00 -13.02 16.70
CA ARG A 384 -9.98 -12.08 16.19
C ARG A 384 -9.33 -12.56 14.91
N LEU A 385 -9.11 -13.88 14.81
CA LEU A 385 -8.51 -14.52 13.64
C LEU A 385 -9.03 -15.95 13.55
N ILE A 386 -9.55 -16.32 12.40
CA ILE A 386 -9.96 -17.66 12.06
C ILE A 386 -8.98 -18.18 11.04
N GLN A 387 -8.26 -19.27 11.32
CA GLN A 387 -7.30 -19.89 10.42
C GLN A 387 -7.75 -21.29 10.04
N PHE A 388 -7.66 -21.59 8.77
CA PHE A 388 -8.01 -22.89 8.23
C PHE A 388 -6.80 -23.81 8.20
N ALA A 389 -7.01 -25.10 8.51
CA ALA A 389 -5.98 -26.11 8.47
C ALA A 389 -5.33 -26.20 7.08
N LYS A 390 -4.03 -26.44 7.05
CA LYS A 390 -3.30 -26.63 5.79
C LYS A 390 -3.84 -27.80 4.95
N SER A 391 -4.30 -28.86 5.61
CA SER A 391 -4.92 -30.03 4.97
C SER A 391 -6.20 -29.69 4.21
N ASN A 392 -6.87 -28.60 4.60
CA ASN A 392 -8.12 -28.12 3.99
C ASN A 392 -7.86 -27.06 2.92
N GLN A 393 -6.58 -26.68 2.71
CA GLN A 393 -6.19 -25.70 1.69
C GLN A 393 -5.78 -26.45 0.42
N GLY A 394 -6.35 -26.06 -0.70
CA GLY A 394 -5.89 -26.52 -2.00
C GLY A 394 -4.41 -26.13 -2.23
N THR A 395 -3.76 -26.81 -3.15
CA THR A 395 -2.41 -26.43 -3.59
C THR A 395 -2.46 -25.00 -4.11
N GLY A 396 -1.91 -24.07 -3.33
CA GLY A 396 -1.88 -22.67 -3.69
C GLY A 396 -1.23 -22.49 -5.05
N ILE A 397 -1.89 -21.80 -5.96
CA ILE A 397 -1.32 -21.44 -7.25
C ILE A 397 -0.24 -20.41 -7.00
N ASN A 398 0.98 -20.88 -6.69
CA ASN A 398 2.14 -20.02 -6.40
C ASN A 398 2.75 -19.40 -7.67
N LYS A 399 2.28 -19.80 -8.85
CA LYS A 399 2.80 -19.30 -10.13
C LYS A 399 1.65 -18.68 -10.89
N MET A 400 1.76 -17.37 -11.15
CA MET A 400 0.80 -16.71 -12.02
C MET A 400 0.90 -17.30 -13.41
N GLU A 401 -0.20 -17.81 -13.91
CA GLU A 401 -0.34 -18.31 -15.28
C GLU A 401 -0.35 -17.15 -16.27
N LYS A 402 -0.01 -17.43 -17.53
CA LYS A 402 -0.08 -16.44 -18.59
C LYS A 402 -1.53 -15.94 -18.74
N GLY A 403 -1.70 -14.64 -18.84
CA GLY A 403 -3.02 -13.99 -18.95
C GLY A 403 -3.69 -13.66 -17.60
N ILE A 404 -3.11 -14.10 -16.47
CA ILE A 404 -3.56 -13.65 -15.15
C ILE A 404 -2.95 -12.28 -14.83
N VAL A 405 -3.80 -11.35 -14.44
CA VAL A 405 -3.42 -10.02 -13.98
C VAL A 405 -3.64 -9.91 -12.48
N ARG A 406 -2.89 -9.00 -11.84
CA ARG A 406 -3.11 -8.64 -10.44
C ARG A 406 -3.88 -7.33 -10.38
N ALA A 407 -5.14 -7.40 -9.95
CA ALA A 407 -6.00 -6.25 -9.76
C ALA A 407 -5.99 -5.82 -8.28
N THR A 408 -5.72 -4.54 -8.04
CA THR A 408 -5.96 -3.90 -6.75
C THR A 408 -7.33 -3.23 -6.81
N LEU A 409 -8.20 -3.61 -5.89
CA LEU A 409 -9.55 -3.06 -5.77
C LEU A 409 -9.57 -1.95 -4.72
N LYS A 410 -10.22 -0.84 -5.04
CA LYS A 410 -10.38 0.31 -4.13
C LYS A 410 -11.08 -0.14 -2.85
N GLY A 411 -10.32 -0.20 -1.74
CA GLY A 411 -10.85 -0.58 -0.42
C GLY A 411 -11.17 -2.07 -0.22
N ALA A 412 -11.25 -2.86 -1.30
CA ALA A 412 -11.67 -4.26 -1.23
C ALA A 412 -10.53 -5.28 -1.23
N GLY A 413 -9.31 -4.91 -1.66
CA GLY A 413 -8.16 -5.81 -1.57
C GLY A 413 -7.42 -6.05 -2.89
N ILE A 414 -6.77 -7.21 -3.00
CA ILE A 414 -5.94 -7.58 -4.15
C ILE A 414 -6.36 -8.97 -4.63
N LEU A 415 -6.65 -9.10 -5.93
CA LEU A 415 -7.07 -10.35 -6.55
C LEU A 415 -6.23 -10.64 -7.80
N ASP A 416 -5.79 -11.89 -7.94
CA ASP A 416 -5.23 -12.40 -9.19
C ASP A 416 -6.37 -13.03 -10.00
N LEU A 417 -6.56 -12.52 -11.21
CA LEU A 417 -7.71 -12.85 -12.06
C LEU A 417 -7.37 -12.72 -13.54
N LYS A 418 -8.15 -13.37 -14.38
CA LYS A 418 -8.14 -13.22 -15.82
C LYS A 418 -9.26 -12.26 -16.22
N LEU A 419 -8.95 -11.25 -17.00
CA LEU A 419 -9.94 -10.33 -17.53
C LEU A 419 -10.69 -11.00 -18.68
N ILE A 420 -12.03 -11.06 -18.58
CA ILE A 420 -12.92 -11.51 -19.67
C ILE A 420 -13.42 -10.29 -20.43
N SER A 421 -13.98 -9.31 -19.72
CA SER A 421 -14.37 -8.02 -20.26
C SER A 421 -14.31 -6.97 -19.18
N TRP A 422 -14.07 -5.70 -19.57
CA TRP A 422 -14.02 -4.63 -18.58
C TRP A 422 -14.44 -3.30 -19.20
N THR A 423 -15.43 -2.68 -18.60
CA THR A 423 -15.88 -1.30 -18.82
C THR A 423 -15.87 -0.55 -17.47
N GLU A 424 -16.18 0.73 -17.47
CA GLU A 424 -16.28 1.50 -16.23
C GLU A 424 -17.29 0.89 -15.25
N ASP A 425 -18.42 0.44 -15.74
CA ASP A 425 -19.52 -0.06 -14.89
C ASP A 425 -19.39 -1.55 -14.56
N LYS A 426 -18.78 -2.34 -15.45
CA LYS A 426 -18.78 -3.80 -15.35
C LYS A 426 -17.42 -4.39 -15.63
N LEU A 427 -16.99 -5.27 -14.72
CA LEU A 427 -15.78 -6.07 -14.85
C LEU A 427 -16.13 -7.55 -14.73
N GLU A 428 -16.04 -8.28 -15.84
CA GLU A 428 -16.19 -9.73 -15.87
C GLU A 428 -14.83 -10.40 -15.78
N VAL A 429 -14.69 -11.29 -14.82
CA VAL A 429 -13.42 -11.93 -14.50
C VAL A 429 -13.58 -13.42 -14.29
N GLU A 430 -12.49 -14.14 -14.49
CA GLU A 430 -12.32 -15.55 -14.15
C GLU A 430 -11.11 -15.69 -13.22
N SER A 431 -11.23 -16.51 -12.20
CA SER A 431 -10.13 -16.82 -11.30
C SER A 431 -10.11 -18.31 -10.96
N PRO A 432 -8.95 -18.96 -10.91
CA PRO A 432 -8.84 -20.34 -10.44
C PRO A 432 -9.27 -20.49 -8.96
N ILE A 433 -9.42 -19.38 -8.23
CA ILE A 433 -9.75 -19.37 -6.80
C ILE A 433 -11.26 -19.28 -6.56
N PHE A 434 -11.95 -18.44 -7.31
CA PHE A 434 -13.38 -18.17 -7.12
C PHE A 434 -14.24 -18.41 -8.37
N GLY A 435 -13.66 -18.92 -9.48
CA GLY A 435 -14.39 -19.10 -10.73
C GLY A 435 -14.67 -17.77 -11.43
N THR A 436 -15.85 -17.65 -12.05
CA THR A 436 -16.30 -16.42 -12.70
C THR A 436 -16.98 -15.49 -11.71
N ALA A 437 -16.73 -14.19 -11.85
CA ALA A 437 -17.40 -13.16 -11.06
C ALA A 437 -17.65 -11.91 -11.92
N THR A 438 -18.68 -11.16 -11.56
CA THR A 438 -18.95 -9.82 -12.09
C THR A 438 -18.77 -8.80 -10.99
N LEU A 439 -17.87 -7.85 -11.21
CA LEU A 439 -17.54 -6.78 -10.29
C LEU A 439 -17.85 -5.42 -10.93
N ASN A 440 -17.92 -4.39 -10.12
CA ASN A 440 -18.00 -3.03 -10.63
C ASN A 440 -16.62 -2.58 -11.14
N GLY A 441 -16.55 -2.21 -12.42
CA GLY A 441 -15.29 -1.82 -13.10
C GLY A 441 -14.63 -0.57 -12.54
N ALA A 442 -15.42 0.37 -12.02
CA ALA A 442 -14.91 1.59 -11.39
C ALA A 442 -14.17 1.34 -10.06
N MET A 443 -14.29 0.13 -9.49
CA MET A 443 -13.59 -0.26 -8.26
C MET A 443 -12.13 -0.61 -8.47
N ILE A 444 -11.66 -0.68 -9.69
CA ILE A 444 -10.24 -0.91 -9.95
C ILE A 444 -9.43 0.33 -9.58
N ASP A 445 -8.42 0.14 -8.75
CA ASP A 445 -7.39 1.12 -8.41
C ASP A 445 -6.17 0.98 -9.35
N SER A 446 -5.75 -0.26 -9.57
CA SER A 446 -4.69 -0.58 -10.53
C SER A 446 -4.76 -2.02 -11.00
N VAL A 447 -4.22 -2.27 -12.20
CA VAL A 447 -4.07 -3.62 -12.76
C VAL A 447 -2.63 -3.79 -13.22
N SER A 448 -1.93 -4.81 -12.70
CA SER A 448 -0.60 -5.22 -13.17
C SER A 448 -0.73 -6.42 -14.09
N PHE A 449 -0.34 -6.27 -15.35
CA PHE A 449 -0.55 -7.28 -16.40
C PHE A 449 0.52 -8.37 -16.39
N ASN A 450 1.74 -8.06 -15.99
CA ASN A 450 2.87 -9.00 -16.00
C ASN A 450 3.43 -9.23 -14.60
N ALA A 451 2.58 -9.27 -13.58
CA ALA A 451 2.99 -9.39 -12.17
C ALA A 451 3.73 -10.69 -11.84
N GLY A 452 3.57 -11.74 -12.64
CA GLY A 452 4.27 -13.03 -12.50
C GLY A 452 5.57 -13.14 -13.29
N ASP A 453 5.85 -12.21 -14.18
CA ASP A 453 7.06 -12.25 -15.01
C ASP A 453 8.26 -11.74 -14.21
N LYS A 454 9.28 -12.60 -14.06
CA LYS A 454 10.51 -12.27 -13.34
C LYS A 454 11.44 -11.33 -14.13
N ARG A 455 10.98 -10.70 -15.21
CA ARG A 455 11.76 -9.67 -15.90
C ARG A 455 12.05 -8.54 -14.91
N ASN A 456 13.35 -8.27 -14.72
CA ASN A 456 13.78 -7.14 -13.90
C ASN A 456 13.07 -5.87 -14.38
N LYS A 457 12.54 -5.09 -13.46
CA LYS A 457 11.90 -3.78 -13.70
C LYS A 457 12.78 -2.76 -14.44
N SER A 458 14.01 -3.12 -14.78
CA SER A 458 14.97 -2.31 -15.55
C SER A 458 15.03 -2.67 -17.05
N GLY A 459 14.18 -3.57 -17.54
CA GLY A 459 14.25 -4.07 -18.92
C GLY A 459 15.49 -4.91 -19.23
N LYS A 460 16.38 -5.12 -18.28
CA LYS A 460 17.56 -5.96 -18.42
C LYS A 460 17.20 -7.39 -18.04
N LYS A 461 17.28 -8.27 -19.02
CA LYS A 461 17.20 -9.72 -18.82
C LYS A 461 18.20 -10.11 -17.72
N THR A 462 17.71 -10.75 -16.64
CA THR A 462 18.64 -11.30 -15.64
C THR A 462 19.38 -12.44 -16.29
N LEU A 463 20.63 -12.18 -16.63
CA LEU A 463 21.51 -13.17 -17.26
C LEU A 463 21.67 -14.36 -16.31
N THR A 464 21.51 -15.54 -16.84
CA THR A 464 21.80 -16.77 -16.10
C THR A 464 23.29 -16.85 -15.74
N LYS A 465 23.65 -17.61 -14.72
CA LYS A 465 25.08 -17.82 -14.37
C LYS A 465 25.94 -18.23 -15.56
N LYS A 466 25.34 -18.90 -16.55
CA LYS A 466 26.01 -19.36 -17.78
C LYS A 466 26.24 -18.16 -18.73
N GLU A 467 25.22 -17.31 -18.91
CA GLU A 467 25.31 -16.09 -19.74
C GLU A 467 26.26 -15.04 -19.13
N LEU A 468 26.27 -14.90 -17.78
CA LEU A 468 27.24 -14.04 -17.09
C LEU A 468 28.69 -14.50 -17.29
N LYS A 469 28.96 -15.82 -17.21
CA LYS A 469 30.29 -16.38 -17.48
C LYS A 469 30.70 -16.20 -18.94
N GLN A 470 29.75 -16.28 -19.86
CA GLN A 470 30.02 -16.05 -21.29
C GLN A 470 30.37 -14.59 -21.57
N LEU A 471 29.62 -13.65 -21.00
CA LEU A 471 29.90 -12.22 -21.09
C LEU A 471 31.24 -11.82 -20.44
N GLN A 472 31.61 -12.44 -19.32
CA GLN A 472 32.93 -12.25 -18.72
C GLN A 472 34.04 -12.73 -19.63
N ARG A 473 33.94 -13.92 -20.25
CA ARG A 473 34.91 -14.46 -21.21
C ARG A 473 35.03 -13.60 -22.47
N GLU A 474 33.94 -13.01 -22.96
CA GLU A 474 33.93 -12.09 -24.11
C GLU A 474 34.61 -10.75 -23.75
N LYS A 475 34.38 -10.25 -22.54
CA LYS A 475 35.08 -9.05 -22.05
C LYS A 475 36.59 -9.28 -21.85
N GLU A 476 36.98 -10.45 -21.36
CA GLU A 476 38.38 -10.83 -21.21
C GLU A 476 39.07 -10.99 -22.58
N LYS A 477 38.39 -11.60 -23.57
CA LYS A 477 38.91 -11.67 -24.96
C LYS A 477 39.03 -10.28 -25.59
N GLY A 478 38.04 -9.40 -25.47
CA GLY A 478 38.09 -8.05 -26.00
C GLY A 478 39.07 -7.12 -25.28
N ALA A 479 39.52 -7.45 -24.07
CA ALA A 479 40.61 -6.75 -23.39
C ALA A 479 42.00 -7.18 -23.91
N PHE A 480 42.14 -8.44 -24.33
CA PHE A 480 43.42 -8.93 -24.93
C PHE A 480 43.71 -8.33 -26.32
N ASP A 481 42.67 -8.10 -27.13
CA ASP A 481 42.84 -7.49 -28.46
C ASP A 481 43.25 -6.00 -28.46
N ARG A 482 43.10 -5.34 -27.29
CA ARG A 482 43.54 -3.93 -27.14
C ARG A 482 45.01 -3.77 -26.75
N PHE A 483 45.73 -4.84 -26.47
CA PHE A 483 47.15 -4.82 -26.10
C PHE A 483 48.09 -5.37 -27.17
N ASN A 484 47.63 -5.61 -28.40
CA ASN A 484 48.53 -5.91 -29.51
C ASN A 484 49.09 -4.57 -30.07
N PRO A 485 50.41 -4.32 -30.01
CA PRO A 485 50.99 -3.12 -30.58
C PRO A 485 50.83 -3.14 -32.11
N ALA A 486 50.48 -2.00 -32.66
CA ALA A 486 50.33 -1.80 -34.09
C ALA A 486 51.61 -2.25 -34.85
N PRO A 487 51.49 -2.85 -36.03
CA PRO A 487 52.66 -3.24 -36.83
C PRO A 487 53.51 -2.00 -37.20
N PRO A 488 54.86 -2.13 -37.27
CA PRO A 488 55.73 -1.02 -37.54
C PRO A 488 55.51 -0.43 -38.96
N ILE A 489 55.45 0.89 -39.01
CA ILE A 489 55.30 1.66 -40.25
C ILE A 489 56.52 1.39 -41.16
N PRO A 490 56.36 1.01 -42.45
CA PRO A 490 57.46 0.82 -43.37
C PRO A 490 58.16 2.15 -43.61
N LYS A 491 59.48 2.16 -43.45
CA LYS A 491 60.37 3.29 -43.81
C LYS A 491 60.33 3.50 -45.31
N LEU A 492 59.93 4.70 -45.74
CA LEU A 492 60.15 5.19 -47.10
C LEU A 492 61.65 5.42 -47.29
N GLU A 493 62.27 4.61 -48.12
CA GLU A 493 63.58 4.92 -48.68
C GLU A 493 63.49 6.01 -49.74
N LYS A 494 64.47 6.91 -49.68
CA LYS A 494 64.61 8.03 -50.60
C LYS A 494 65.11 7.56 -51.97
#